data_d0d444ec897a2582815945c65aae2e6a
#
_entry.id   d0d444ec897a2582815945c65aae2e6a
#
_cell.length_a   1.000
_cell.length_b   1.000
_cell.length_c   1.000
_cell.angle_alpha   90.00
_cell.angle_beta   90.00
_cell.angle_gamma   90.00
#
_symmetry.space_group_name_H-M   'P 1'
#
loop_
_entity.id
_entity.type
_entity.pdbx_description
1 polymer ?
#
loop_
_entity_poly.entity_id
_entity_poly.type
_entity_poly.pdbx_seq_one_letter_code
_entity_poly.pdbx_strand_id
1 'polypeptide(L)'
;QVHVEPMRPVSAAKGTNVHPPRKLAYMEQGCEMTLREGLDEYYTQIEGLITEDNADSEVAALFHHHDICHVLFGCDTSLPGETLADTWAMSGTDVTLSQYMQYFKLQETKDILGELATWNAFKTFLSSFHLMPRAWWRARKMTKKWPFMENDAYLDTPLRELRESFNIEVLQVN
;
A
#
# COMPACT_ATOMS: atom_id res chain seq x y z
N GLN A 1 30.45 -22.92 -18.89
CA GLN A 1 30.11 -21.61 -19.47
C GLN A 1 28.59 -21.51 -19.52
N VAL A 2 28.01 -20.77 -18.58
CA VAL A 2 26.58 -20.47 -18.58
C VAL A 2 26.38 -19.19 -19.43
N HIS A 3 25.63 -19.34 -20.50
CA HIS A 3 25.31 -18.24 -21.40
C HIS A 3 24.19 -17.40 -20.78
N VAL A 4 24.53 -16.23 -20.28
CA VAL A 4 23.54 -15.26 -19.77
C VAL A 4 23.14 -14.37 -20.96
N GLU A 5 21.90 -14.53 -21.43
CA GLU A 5 21.32 -13.64 -22.44
C GLU A 5 21.12 -12.24 -21.83
N PRO A 6 21.50 -11.16 -22.54
CA PRO A 6 21.25 -9.80 -22.04
C PRO A 6 19.77 -9.45 -22.15
N MET A 7 19.16 -9.04 -21.03
CA MET A 7 17.81 -8.52 -20.99
C MET A 7 17.66 -7.28 -21.90
N ARG A 8 16.64 -7.30 -22.74
CA ARG A 8 16.30 -6.18 -23.63
C ARG A 8 15.79 -4.99 -22.82
N PRO A 9 16.14 -3.75 -23.16
CA PRO A 9 15.55 -2.58 -22.52
C PRO A 9 14.07 -2.48 -22.88
N VAL A 10 13.21 -2.44 -21.87
CA VAL A 10 11.78 -2.17 -22.03
C VAL A 10 11.62 -0.70 -22.37
N SER A 11 11.15 -0.44 -23.59
CA SER A 11 10.81 0.88 -24.10
C SER A 11 9.70 1.50 -23.26
N ALA A 12 9.91 2.72 -22.79
CA ALA A 12 8.91 3.53 -22.12
C ALA A 12 7.74 3.84 -23.07
N ALA A 13 6.64 3.11 -22.94
CA ALA A 13 5.38 3.44 -23.57
C ALA A 13 4.56 4.30 -22.62
N LYS A 14 4.51 5.62 -22.88
CA LYS A 14 3.49 6.54 -22.37
C LYS A 14 2.13 6.06 -22.88
N GLY A 15 1.37 5.41 -22.00
CA GLY A 15 -0.02 5.08 -22.26
C GLY A 15 -0.79 5.23 -20.97
N THR A 16 -1.50 6.35 -20.81
CA THR A 16 -2.50 6.58 -19.77
C THR A 16 -3.69 5.67 -20.02
N ASN A 17 -3.55 4.38 -19.71
CA ASN A 17 -4.68 3.49 -19.60
C ASN A 17 -5.22 3.60 -18.17
N VAL A 18 -6.12 4.56 -17.96
CA VAL A 18 -6.99 4.59 -16.79
C VAL A 18 -7.98 3.42 -16.94
N HIS A 19 -7.56 2.23 -16.56
CA HIS A 19 -8.50 1.15 -16.35
C HIS A 19 -9.35 1.48 -15.12
N PRO A 20 -10.68 1.22 -15.14
CA PRO A 20 -11.49 1.34 -13.94
C PRO A 20 -10.85 0.48 -12.84
N PRO A 21 -10.89 0.90 -11.56
CA PRO A 21 -10.24 0.19 -10.48
C PRO A 21 -10.76 -1.24 -10.44
N ARG A 22 -9.87 -2.19 -10.76
CA ARG A 22 -10.19 -3.61 -10.68
C ARG A 22 -10.22 -3.98 -9.21
N LYS A 23 -11.35 -4.45 -8.73
CA LYS A 23 -11.46 -4.93 -7.36
C LYS A 23 -10.53 -6.13 -7.18
N LEU A 24 -9.46 -5.93 -6.42
CA LEU A 24 -8.47 -6.97 -6.14
C LEU A 24 -8.98 -7.87 -5.01
N ALA A 25 -8.61 -9.15 -5.04
CA ALA A 25 -9.13 -10.12 -4.08
C ALA A 25 -8.69 -9.79 -2.64
N TYR A 26 -7.46 -9.30 -2.45
CA TYR A 26 -6.98 -8.90 -1.12
C TYR A 26 -7.83 -7.80 -0.46
N MET A 27 -8.59 -7.01 -1.23
CA MET A 27 -9.43 -5.93 -0.70
C MET A 27 -10.71 -6.44 -0.03
N GLU A 28 -11.08 -7.71 -0.25
CA GLU A 28 -12.25 -8.32 0.38
C GLU A 28 -11.97 -8.65 1.85
N GLN A 29 -12.91 -8.31 2.76
CA GLN A 29 -12.79 -8.56 4.21
C GLN A 29 -12.45 -10.02 4.52
N GLY A 30 -13.09 -10.96 3.85
CA GLY A 30 -12.96 -12.41 4.03
C GLY A 30 -11.95 -13.08 3.08
N CYS A 31 -10.95 -12.35 2.58
CA CYS A 31 -9.97 -12.88 1.66
C CYS A 31 -9.16 -14.03 2.30
N GLU A 32 -9.15 -15.19 1.65
CA GLU A 32 -8.45 -16.40 2.10
C GLU A 32 -6.98 -16.46 1.64
N MET A 33 -6.54 -15.55 0.77
CA MET A 33 -5.14 -15.44 0.37
C MET A 33 -4.28 -15.13 1.59
N THR A 34 -3.09 -15.70 1.63
CA THR A 34 -2.06 -15.29 2.61
C THR A 34 -1.67 -13.84 2.36
N LEU A 35 -1.06 -13.20 3.36
CA LEU A 35 -0.53 -11.84 3.20
C LEU A 35 0.48 -11.77 2.05
N ARG A 36 1.32 -12.80 1.89
CA ARG A 36 2.27 -12.93 0.77
C ARG A 36 1.57 -12.98 -0.59
N GLU A 37 0.56 -13.83 -0.75
CA GLU A 37 -0.22 -13.92 -1.99
C GLU A 37 -0.96 -12.61 -2.30
N GLY A 38 -1.46 -11.93 -1.27
CA GLY A 38 -2.06 -10.60 -1.41
C GLY A 38 -1.04 -9.55 -1.88
N LEU A 39 0.20 -9.59 -1.39
CA LEU A 39 1.28 -8.74 -1.87
C LEU A 39 1.63 -9.07 -3.33
N ASP A 40 1.71 -10.33 -3.70
CA ASP A 40 1.94 -10.73 -5.09
C ASP A 40 0.83 -10.19 -6.00
N GLU A 41 -0.44 -10.28 -5.59
CA GLU A 41 -1.55 -9.68 -6.33
C GLU A 41 -1.41 -8.16 -6.43
N TYR A 42 -1.08 -7.48 -5.32
CA TYR A 42 -0.85 -6.04 -5.27
C TYR A 42 0.25 -5.62 -6.25
N TYR A 43 1.38 -6.30 -6.26
CA TYR A 43 2.51 -6.00 -7.13
C TYR A 43 2.23 -6.23 -8.61
N THR A 44 1.30 -7.11 -8.99
CA THR A 44 0.90 -7.28 -10.39
C THR A 44 0.19 -6.05 -10.97
N GLN A 45 -0.33 -5.15 -10.13
CA GLN A 45 -1.08 -3.96 -10.54
C GLN A 45 -0.22 -2.71 -10.64
N ILE A 46 1.02 -2.76 -10.16
CA ILE A 46 1.89 -1.59 -10.06
C ILE A 46 3.07 -1.75 -11.03
N GLU A 47 3.02 -1.03 -12.15
CA GLU A 47 4.16 -0.91 -13.05
C GLU A 47 5.16 0.13 -12.50
N GLY A 48 6.42 -0.26 -12.36
CA GLY A 48 7.51 0.65 -12.00
C GLY A 48 7.82 0.77 -10.50
N LEU A 49 7.50 -0.25 -9.71
CA LEU A 49 7.89 -0.35 -8.30
C LEU A 49 9.38 -0.18 -8.08
N ILE A 50 9.71 0.46 -6.96
CA ILE A 50 11.06 0.44 -6.41
C ILE A 50 11.28 -0.97 -5.85
N THR A 51 12.02 -1.76 -6.60
CA THR A 51 12.50 -3.06 -6.13
C THR A 51 13.77 -2.87 -5.31
N GLU A 52 14.12 -3.86 -4.50
CA GLU A 52 15.36 -3.89 -3.69
C GLU A 52 16.62 -3.57 -4.52
N ASP A 53 16.60 -3.83 -5.82
CA ASP A 53 17.72 -3.55 -6.74
C ASP A 53 17.95 -2.06 -7.01
N ASN A 54 17.00 -1.17 -6.71
CA ASN A 54 17.00 0.25 -7.08
C ASN A 54 17.06 1.20 -5.88
N ALA A 55 16.88 0.73 -4.66
CA ALA A 55 16.79 1.56 -3.46
C ALA A 55 17.80 1.15 -2.41
N ASP A 56 18.18 2.15 -1.57
CA ASP A 56 18.85 1.88 -0.31
C ASP A 56 18.03 0.86 0.50
N SER A 57 18.65 -0.12 1.12
CA SER A 57 17.96 -1.22 1.79
C SER A 57 16.94 -0.79 2.86
N GLU A 58 17.22 0.31 3.58
CA GLU A 58 16.28 0.89 4.55
C GLU A 58 15.05 1.50 3.88
N VAL A 59 15.25 2.13 2.72
CA VAL A 59 14.18 2.74 1.93
C VAL A 59 13.26 1.68 1.34
N ALA A 60 13.86 0.64 0.75
CA ALA A 60 13.10 -0.50 0.21
C ALA A 60 12.26 -1.17 1.30
N ALA A 61 12.80 -1.35 2.51
CA ALA A 61 12.08 -1.89 3.64
C ALA A 61 10.87 -1.03 4.04
N LEU A 62 11.00 0.30 4.09
CA LEU A 62 9.89 1.20 4.41
C LEU A 62 8.76 1.11 3.38
N PHE A 63 9.10 1.08 2.09
CA PHE A 63 8.11 0.90 1.03
C PHE A 63 7.41 -0.46 1.14
N HIS A 64 8.16 -1.54 1.36
CA HIS A 64 7.58 -2.87 1.53
C HIS A 64 6.58 -2.93 2.71
N HIS A 65 6.93 -2.32 3.84
CA HIS A 65 6.01 -2.27 5.00
C HIS A 65 4.78 -1.40 4.75
N HIS A 66 4.90 -0.34 3.94
CA HIS A 66 3.75 0.43 3.49
C HIS A 66 2.86 -0.37 2.53
N ASP A 67 3.44 -1.14 1.60
CA ASP A 67 2.70 -2.03 0.70
C ASP A 67 1.93 -3.11 1.47
N ILE A 68 2.51 -3.63 2.56
CA ILE A 68 1.81 -4.52 3.49
C ILE A 68 0.57 -3.84 4.09
N CYS A 69 0.63 -2.55 4.39
CA CYS A 69 -0.55 -1.80 4.86
C CYS A 69 -1.65 -1.75 3.80
N HIS A 70 -1.32 -1.53 2.52
CA HIS A 70 -2.29 -1.61 1.44
C HIS A 70 -3.04 -2.95 1.43
N VAL A 71 -2.28 -4.05 1.47
CA VAL A 71 -2.85 -5.40 1.40
C VAL A 71 -3.64 -5.75 2.66
N LEU A 72 -3.06 -5.54 3.84
CA LEU A 72 -3.69 -5.90 5.12
C LEU A 72 -5.00 -5.14 5.36
N PHE A 73 -4.99 -3.84 5.10
CA PHE A 73 -6.14 -2.95 5.32
C PHE A 73 -7.07 -2.84 4.10
N GLY A 74 -6.75 -3.53 2.98
CA GLY A 74 -7.60 -3.60 1.80
C GLY A 74 -7.69 -2.29 1.02
N CYS A 75 -6.60 -1.55 0.90
CA CYS A 75 -6.51 -0.28 0.19
C CYS A 75 -5.98 -0.48 -1.24
N ASP A 76 -6.54 0.21 -2.22
CA ASP A 76 -6.01 0.25 -3.59
C ASP A 76 -4.93 1.34 -3.74
N THR A 77 -4.37 1.49 -4.94
CA THR A 77 -3.34 2.48 -5.29
C THR A 77 -3.90 3.80 -5.84
N SER A 78 -5.21 4.01 -5.74
CA SER A 78 -5.81 5.30 -6.07
C SER A 78 -5.47 6.36 -5.00
N LEU A 79 -5.60 7.66 -5.32
CA LEU A 79 -5.40 8.71 -4.30
C LEU A 79 -6.24 8.51 -3.02
N PRO A 80 -7.52 8.12 -3.10
CA PRO A 80 -8.27 7.74 -1.91
C PRO A 80 -7.70 6.50 -1.19
N GLY A 81 -7.23 5.50 -1.94
CA GLY A 81 -6.60 4.30 -1.40
C GLY A 81 -5.30 4.60 -0.68
N GLU A 82 -4.43 5.45 -1.25
CA GLU A 82 -3.21 5.93 -0.61
C GLU A 82 -3.53 6.70 0.69
N THR A 83 -4.50 7.62 0.64
CA THR A 83 -4.95 8.36 1.84
C THR A 83 -5.42 7.42 2.95
N LEU A 84 -6.10 6.33 2.57
CA LEU A 84 -6.54 5.30 3.52
C LEU A 84 -5.36 4.50 4.07
N ALA A 85 -4.44 4.03 3.21
CA ALA A 85 -3.28 3.26 3.62
C ALA A 85 -2.41 4.07 4.59
N ASP A 86 -2.16 5.35 4.30
CA ASP A 86 -1.46 6.28 5.17
C ASP A 86 -2.17 6.45 6.53
N THR A 87 -3.49 6.63 6.49
CA THR A 87 -4.30 6.76 7.72
C THR A 87 -4.23 5.49 8.57
N TRP A 88 -4.33 4.32 7.94
CA TRP A 88 -4.19 3.03 8.63
C TRP A 88 -2.78 2.83 9.17
N ALA A 89 -1.74 3.14 8.41
CA ALA A 89 -0.36 3.05 8.89
C ALA A 89 -0.17 3.88 10.15
N MET A 90 -0.60 5.13 10.15
CA MET A 90 -0.47 6.03 11.31
C MET A 90 -1.36 5.67 12.50
N SER A 91 -2.55 5.13 12.26
CA SER A 91 -3.55 4.88 13.32
C SER A 91 -3.66 3.42 13.74
N GLY A 92 -3.38 2.47 12.85
CA GLY A 92 -3.55 1.03 13.04
C GLY A 92 -2.26 0.25 13.29
N THR A 93 -1.10 0.86 13.10
CA THR A 93 0.20 0.21 13.32
C THR A 93 0.96 0.84 14.48
N ASP A 94 2.09 0.24 14.85
CA ASP A 94 3.01 0.74 15.86
C ASP A 94 4.10 1.67 15.30
N VAL A 95 4.01 2.06 14.02
CA VAL A 95 4.94 2.99 13.39
C VAL A 95 4.99 4.32 14.14
N THR A 96 6.20 4.81 14.38
CA THR A 96 6.36 6.13 14.99
C THR A 96 6.23 7.24 13.96
N LEU A 97 5.79 8.42 14.39
CA LEU A 97 5.70 9.59 13.50
C LEU A 97 7.05 9.90 12.83
N SER A 98 8.17 9.72 13.55
CA SER A 98 9.51 9.94 13.00
C SER A 98 9.85 8.98 11.86
N GLN A 99 9.54 7.69 12.02
CA GLN A 99 9.74 6.69 10.96
C GLN A 99 8.86 6.98 9.77
N TYR A 100 7.61 7.35 10.00
CA TYR A 100 6.67 7.66 8.93
C TYR A 100 7.03 8.94 8.17
N MET A 101 7.54 9.96 8.85
CA MET A 101 8.05 11.18 8.22
C MET A 101 9.28 10.93 7.34
N GLN A 102 10.09 9.92 7.62
CA GLN A 102 11.16 9.49 6.72
C GLN A 102 10.59 8.93 5.41
N TYR A 103 9.55 8.09 5.51
CA TYR A 103 8.82 7.58 4.36
C TYR A 103 8.26 8.73 3.48
N PHE A 104 7.59 9.71 4.07
CA PHE A 104 7.07 10.87 3.33
C PHE A 104 8.17 11.66 2.60
N LYS A 105 9.29 11.93 3.25
CA LYS A 105 10.42 12.64 2.61
C LYS A 105 10.96 11.88 1.39
N LEU A 106 10.93 10.57 1.41
CA LEU A 106 11.36 9.73 0.29
C LEU A 106 10.32 9.72 -0.84
N GLN A 107 9.04 9.80 -0.50
CA GLN A 107 7.94 9.83 -1.45
C GLN A 107 7.81 11.21 -2.13
N GLU A 108 8.03 12.31 -1.41
CA GLU A 108 8.05 13.67 -1.98
C GLU A 108 9.10 13.85 -3.08
N THR A 109 10.17 13.06 -3.07
CA THR A 109 11.21 13.07 -4.11
C THR A 109 10.75 12.37 -5.40
N LYS A 110 9.58 11.70 -5.39
CA LYS A 110 9.05 10.92 -6.50
C LYS A 110 7.63 11.35 -6.92
N ASP A 111 7.54 12.43 -7.68
CA ASP A 111 6.43 12.78 -8.58
C ASP A 111 4.99 12.97 -8.02
N ILE A 112 4.73 12.86 -6.72
CA ILE A 112 3.39 13.12 -6.17
C ILE A 112 2.95 14.57 -6.41
N LEU A 113 3.88 15.52 -6.36
CA LEU A 113 3.61 16.92 -6.71
C LEU A 113 3.19 17.10 -8.17
N GLY A 114 3.63 16.21 -9.08
CA GLY A 114 3.21 16.23 -10.49
C GLY A 114 1.78 15.78 -10.69
N GLU A 115 1.32 14.77 -9.95
CA GLU A 115 -0.05 14.27 -10.05
C GLU A 115 -1.07 15.19 -9.39
N LEU A 116 -0.73 15.79 -8.23
CA LEU A 116 -1.58 16.78 -7.56
C LEU A 116 -1.70 18.11 -8.31
N ALA A 117 -0.85 18.35 -9.32
CA ALA A 117 -0.90 19.55 -10.14
C ALA A 117 -2.17 19.66 -11.01
N THR A 118 -2.94 18.58 -11.17
CA THR A 118 -4.24 18.65 -11.85
C THR A 118 -5.35 19.01 -10.83
N TRP A 119 -6.25 19.94 -11.22
CA TRP A 119 -7.38 20.35 -10.38
C TRP A 119 -8.30 19.17 -9.99
N ASN A 120 -8.39 18.15 -10.84
CA ASN A 120 -9.19 16.96 -10.56
C ASN A 120 -8.54 16.07 -9.50
N ALA A 121 -7.22 15.87 -9.54
CA ALA A 121 -6.49 15.13 -8.53
C ALA A 121 -6.57 15.84 -7.16
N PHE A 122 -6.43 17.15 -7.14
CA PHE A 122 -6.59 17.95 -5.92
C PHE A 122 -8.00 17.84 -5.32
N LYS A 123 -9.06 17.89 -6.14
CA LYS A 123 -10.43 17.66 -5.68
C LYS A 123 -10.61 16.24 -5.12
N THR A 124 -10.07 15.23 -5.82
CA THR A 124 -10.15 13.82 -5.39
C THR A 124 -9.44 13.64 -4.05
N PHE A 125 -8.27 14.22 -3.89
CA PHE A 125 -7.54 14.23 -2.63
C PHE A 125 -8.36 14.87 -1.50
N LEU A 126 -8.90 16.07 -1.71
CA LEU A 126 -9.76 16.73 -0.72
C LEU A 126 -11.01 15.91 -0.39
N SER A 127 -11.61 15.27 -1.40
CA SER A 127 -12.79 14.42 -1.18
C SER A 127 -12.47 13.18 -0.35
N SER A 128 -11.21 12.74 -0.33
CA SER A 128 -10.77 11.56 0.42
C SER A 128 -10.64 11.80 1.93
N PHE A 129 -10.57 13.06 2.37
CA PHE A 129 -10.44 13.37 3.80
C PHE A 129 -11.60 12.86 4.66
N HIS A 130 -12.79 12.67 4.11
CA HIS A 130 -13.92 12.08 4.84
C HIS A 130 -13.68 10.60 5.19
N LEU A 131 -12.74 9.92 4.51
CA LEU A 131 -12.39 8.53 4.78
C LEU A 131 -11.47 8.40 5.99
N MET A 132 -10.62 9.41 6.26
CA MET A 132 -9.66 9.39 7.36
C MET A 132 -10.30 9.19 8.73
N PRO A 133 -11.37 9.94 9.12
CA PRO A 133 -12.05 9.71 10.40
C PRO A 133 -12.62 8.30 10.54
N ARG A 134 -13.11 7.72 9.42
CA ARG A 134 -13.69 6.37 9.41
C ARG A 134 -12.60 5.31 9.62
N ALA A 135 -11.45 5.43 8.92
CA ALA A 135 -10.30 4.55 9.11
C ALA A 135 -9.74 4.66 10.54
N TRP A 136 -9.56 5.90 11.02
CA TRP A 136 -9.08 6.15 12.37
C TRP A 136 -10.02 5.56 13.43
N TRP A 137 -11.35 5.69 13.25
CA TRP A 137 -12.33 5.09 14.14
C TRP A 137 -12.24 3.55 14.16
N ARG A 138 -12.06 2.92 12.98
CA ARG A 138 -11.88 1.46 12.89
C ARG A 138 -10.56 1.03 13.51
N ALA A 139 -9.48 1.77 13.29
CA ALA A 139 -8.19 1.50 13.92
C ALA A 139 -8.25 1.50 15.46
N ARG A 140 -9.11 2.32 16.06
CA ARG A 140 -9.33 2.33 17.51
C ARG A 140 -10.06 1.10 18.03
N LYS A 141 -10.75 0.36 17.18
CA LYS A 141 -11.42 -0.89 17.53
C LYS A 141 -10.50 -2.10 17.44
N MET A 142 -9.31 -1.95 16.83
CA MET A 142 -8.34 -3.03 16.76
C MET A 142 -7.96 -3.51 18.15
N THR A 143 -7.81 -4.82 18.31
CA THR A 143 -7.41 -5.46 19.57
C THR A 143 -5.97 -5.14 19.94
N LYS A 144 -5.11 -4.95 18.96
CA LYS A 144 -3.70 -4.58 19.08
C LYS A 144 -3.25 -3.87 17.81
N LYS A 145 -2.16 -3.10 17.88
CA LYS A 145 -1.54 -2.48 16.74
C LYS A 145 -0.84 -3.52 15.86
N TRP A 146 -0.86 -3.29 14.55
CA TRP A 146 -0.07 -4.08 13.62
C TRP A 146 1.42 -3.74 13.77
N PRO A 147 2.32 -4.73 13.89
CA PRO A 147 3.77 -4.47 13.94
C PRO A 147 4.25 -4.01 12.56
N PHE A 148 4.54 -2.72 12.42
CA PHE A 148 4.86 -2.13 11.11
C PHE A 148 6.15 -2.69 10.53
N MET A 149 7.22 -2.82 11.33
CA MET A 149 8.52 -3.29 10.89
C MET A 149 8.75 -4.79 11.11
N GLU A 150 8.09 -5.41 12.07
CA GLU A 150 8.32 -6.79 12.50
C GLU A 150 7.14 -7.69 12.10
N ASN A 151 6.86 -7.81 10.80
CA ASN A 151 5.68 -8.49 10.29
C ASN A 151 5.95 -9.77 9.48
N ASP A 152 7.21 -10.18 9.32
CA ASP A 152 7.60 -11.37 8.52
C ASP A 152 6.92 -12.66 8.99
N ALA A 153 6.67 -12.80 10.28
CA ALA A 153 5.99 -13.97 10.85
C ALA A 153 4.54 -14.14 10.37
N TYR A 154 3.94 -13.10 9.81
CA TYR A 154 2.55 -13.09 9.36
C TYR A 154 2.37 -13.31 7.86
N LEU A 155 3.46 -13.32 7.07
CA LEU A 155 3.40 -13.39 5.61
C LEU A 155 2.63 -14.61 5.08
N ASP A 156 2.73 -15.74 5.75
CA ASP A 156 2.08 -16.99 5.33
C ASP A 156 0.73 -17.23 6.03
N THR A 157 0.20 -16.22 6.73
CA THR A 157 -1.11 -16.27 7.38
C THR A 157 -2.19 -15.70 6.46
N PRO A 158 -3.36 -16.36 6.35
CA PRO A 158 -4.49 -15.84 5.57
C PRO A 158 -4.95 -14.46 6.04
N LEU A 159 -5.24 -13.57 5.10
CA LEU A 159 -5.69 -12.20 5.38
C LEU A 159 -6.95 -12.17 6.26
N ARG A 160 -7.88 -13.10 6.04
CA ARG A 160 -9.06 -13.24 6.89
C ARG A 160 -8.68 -13.46 8.35
N GLU A 161 -7.78 -14.41 8.62
CA GLU A 161 -7.34 -14.73 9.99
C GLU A 161 -6.60 -13.56 10.64
N LEU A 162 -5.74 -12.86 9.89
CA LEU A 162 -5.06 -11.67 10.37
C LEU A 162 -6.07 -10.59 10.77
N ARG A 163 -7.02 -10.30 9.89
CA ARG A 163 -8.05 -9.28 10.14
C ARG A 163 -8.94 -9.64 11.33
N GLU A 164 -9.31 -10.89 11.48
CA GLU A 164 -10.04 -11.38 12.65
C GLU A 164 -9.21 -11.24 13.93
N SER A 165 -7.93 -11.67 13.92
CA SER A 165 -7.07 -11.66 15.10
C SER A 165 -6.72 -10.25 15.60
N PHE A 166 -6.62 -9.28 14.69
CA PHE A 166 -6.36 -7.87 14.98
C PHE A 166 -7.64 -7.04 15.10
N ASN A 167 -8.81 -7.61 14.83
CA ASN A 167 -10.09 -6.92 14.71
C ASN A 167 -10.03 -5.77 13.68
N ILE A 168 -9.51 -6.08 12.49
CA ILE A 168 -9.43 -5.17 11.35
C ILE A 168 -10.71 -5.29 10.53
N GLU A 169 -11.39 -4.18 10.34
CA GLU A 169 -12.56 -4.04 9.47
C GLU A 169 -12.17 -3.17 8.29
N VAL A 170 -11.99 -3.78 7.08
CA VAL A 170 -11.54 -3.05 5.88
C VAL A 170 -12.55 -2.00 5.46
N LEU A 171 -12.05 -0.83 5.03
CA LEU A 171 -12.86 0.27 4.54
C LEU A 171 -12.76 0.33 3.02
N GLN A 172 -13.86 0.01 2.34
CA GLN A 172 -13.89 0.11 0.88
C GLN A 172 -14.16 1.54 0.44
N VAL A 173 -13.43 1.98 -0.58
CA VAL A 173 -13.69 3.22 -1.30
C VAL A 173 -14.79 2.89 -2.32
N ASN A 174 -15.98 3.47 -2.15
CA ASN A 174 -17.09 3.35 -3.09
C ASN A 174 -17.04 4.50 -4.09
#